data_bc97727310f02fabed47a358cf6503bb
#
_entry.id   bc97727310f02fabed47a358cf6503bb
#
_cell.length_a   1.000
_cell.length_b   1.000
_cell.length_c   1.000
_cell.angle_alpha   90.00
_cell.angle_beta   90.00
_cell.angle_gamma   90.00
#
_symmetry.space_group_name_H-M   'P 1'
#
loop_
_entity.id
_entity.type
_entity.pdbx_description
1 polymer ?
#
loop_
_entity_poly.entity_id
_entity_poly.type
_entity_poly.pdbx_seq_one_letter_code
_entity_poly.pdbx_strand_id
1 'polypeptide(L)'
;MAEVLRRLTEASGVSGNEKEVREIILELAAETGAEVSVDRIGNVIARKKGRKGSKKVMVAAHMDEIGFIISSISENGMLKFKVVGGIDQRILLSKRVLIGKNRVPGIIGVKAIHLQEPKERNTVINQ
;
A
#
# COMPACT_ATOMS: atom_id res chain seq x y z
N MET A 1 -20.16 8.95 3.59
CA MET A 1 -19.31 8.51 2.45
C MET A 1 -17.95 9.18 2.47
N ALA A 2 -17.81 10.48 2.58
CA ALA A 2 -16.51 11.16 2.65
C ALA A 2 -15.60 10.64 3.78
N GLU A 3 -16.15 10.37 4.96
CA GLU A 3 -15.39 9.83 6.09
C GLU A 3 -14.87 8.41 5.84
N VAL A 4 -15.66 7.55 5.21
CA VAL A 4 -15.21 6.19 4.82
C VAL A 4 -14.06 6.27 3.83
N LEU A 5 -14.17 7.14 2.83
CA LEU A 5 -13.11 7.34 1.86
C LEU A 5 -11.84 7.85 2.54
N ARG A 6 -11.95 8.83 3.43
CA ARG A 6 -10.82 9.36 4.20
C ARG A 6 -10.12 8.25 4.98
N ARG A 7 -10.87 7.45 5.75
CA ARG A 7 -10.33 6.32 6.53
C ARG A 7 -9.55 5.33 5.67
N LEU A 8 -10.10 4.97 4.51
CA LEU A 8 -9.48 4.01 3.59
C LEU A 8 -8.22 4.58 2.90
N THR A 9 -8.21 5.88 2.56
CA THR A 9 -7.06 6.51 1.88
C THR A 9 -5.94 6.92 2.83
N GLU A 10 -6.22 7.09 4.12
CA GLU A 10 -5.22 7.38 5.15
C GLU A 10 -4.62 6.12 5.79
N ALA A 11 -5.26 4.97 5.61
CA ALA A 11 -4.76 3.69 6.09
C ALA A 11 -3.58 3.20 5.25
N SER A 12 -2.63 2.49 5.86
CA SER A 12 -1.54 1.85 5.15
C SER A 12 -1.98 0.51 4.58
N GLY A 13 -1.80 0.35 3.27
CA GLY A 13 -2.28 -0.82 2.54
C GLY A 13 -1.33 -1.27 1.43
N VAL A 14 -0.02 -1.17 1.61
CA VAL A 14 0.94 -1.66 0.60
C VAL A 14 0.74 -3.15 0.38
N SER A 15 0.77 -3.59 -0.90
CA SER A 15 0.55 -4.99 -1.29
C SER A 15 1.37 -5.95 -0.43
N GLY A 16 0.70 -6.93 0.18
CA GLY A 16 1.27 -7.88 1.16
C GLY A 16 1.23 -7.40 2.62
N ASN A 17 0.81 -6.16 2.88
CA ASN A 17 0.62 -5.61 4.23
C ASN A 17 -0.67 -4.79 4.35
N GLU A 18 -1.78 -5.32 3.86
CA GLU A 18 -3.09 -4.66 3.80
C GLU A 18 -3.86 -4.73 5.12
N LYS A 19 -3.21 -5.09 6.23
CA LYS A 19 -3.89 -5.36 7.51
C LYS A 19 -4.75 -4.19 7.97
N GLU A 20 -4.24 -2.97 7.91
CA GLU A 20 -4.93 -1.78 8.41
C GLU A 20 -6.20 -1.48 7.58
N VAL A 21 -6.09 -1.54 6.25
CA VAL A 21 -7.24 -1.38 5.35
C VAL A 21 -8.25 -2.49 5.56
N ARG A 22 -7.79 -3.73 5.71
CA ARG A 22 -8.65 -4.89 5.96
C ARG A 22 -9.46 -4.75 7.25
N GLU A 23 -8.87 -4.26 8.33
CA GLU A 23 -9.56 -4.02 9.60
C GLU A 23 -10.69 -3.00 9.44
N ILE A 24 -10.47 -1.92 8.71
CA ILE A 24 -11.50 -0.92 8.38
C ILE A 24 -12.63 -1.55 7.56
N ILE A 25 -12.30 -2.35 6.55
CA ILE A 25 -13.29 -3.01 5.70
C ILE A 25 -14.12 -4.02 6.50
N LEU A 26 -13.50 -4.78 7.41
CA LEU A 26 -14.20 -5.72 8.28
C LEU A 26 -15.22 -5.01 9.19
N GLU A 27 -14.83 -3.91 9.80
CA GLU A 27 -15.71 -3.07 10.62
C GLU A 27 -16.92 -2.60 9.80
N LEU A 28 -16.68 -1.96 8.65
CA LEU A 28 -17.73 -1.44 7.79
C LEU A 28 -18.64 -2.55 7.21
N ALA A 29 -18.08 -3.70 6.87
CA ALA A 29 -18.85 -4.83 6.36
C ALA A 29 -19.76 -5.43 7.43
N ALA A 30 -19.31 -5.51 8.68
CA ALA A 30 -20.10 -6.01 9.79
C ALA A 30 -21.38 -5.17 10.03
N GLU A 31 -21.30 -3.84 9.86
CA GLU A 31 -22.44 -2.93 9.99
C GLU A 31 -23.56 -3.21 8.98
N THR A 32 -23.23 -3.87 7.86
CA THR A 32 -24.22 -4.18 6.81
C THR A 32 -25.14 -5.37 7.14
N GLY A 33 -24.84 -6.12 8.21
CA GLY A 33 -25.50 -7.38 8.54
C GLY A 33 -25.18 -8.51 7.56
N ALA A 34 -24.06 -8.43 6.84
CA ALA A 34 -23.55 -9.51 6.01
C ALA A 34 -22.75 -10.53 6.84
N GLU A 35 -22.70 -11.77 6.38
CA GLU A 35 -21.76 -12.76 6.88
C GLU A 35 -20.36 -12.42 6.34
N VAL A 36 -19.42 -12.08 7.22
CA VAL A 36 -18.09 -11.62 6.84
C VAL A 36 -17.04 -12.65 7.21
N SER A 37 -16.13 -12.94 6.29
CA SER A 37 -15.00 -13.86 6.51
C SER A 37 -13.73 -13.34 5.83
N VAL A 38 -12.59 -13.83 6.29
CA VAL A 38 -11.28 -13.55 5.69
C VAL A 38 -10.68 -14.87 5.23
N ASP A 39 -10.20 -14.93 4.00
CA ASP A 39 -9.54 -16.11 3.49
C ASP A 39 -8.03 -16.18 3.87
N ARG A 40 -7.34 -17.23 3.43
CA ARG A 40 -5.93 -17.48 3.79
C ARG A 40 -4.96 -16.43 3.25
N ILE A 41 -5.30 -15.75 2.17
CA ILE A 41 -4.45 -14.73 1.56
C ILE A 41 -4.86 -13.30 1.96
N GLY A 42 -5.90 -13.19 2.80
CA GLY A 42 -6.32 -11.92 3.39
C GLY A 42 -7.47 -11.22 2.68
N ASN A 43 -8.13 -11.83 1.69
CA ASN A 43 -9.33 -11.25 1.10
C ASN A 43 -10.47 -11.19 2.11
N VAL A 44 -11.20 -10.08 2.14
CA VAL A 44 -12.45 -9.95 2.88
C VAL A 44 -13.61 -10.37 1.99
N ILE A 45 -14.40 -11.31 2.45
CA ILE A 45 -15.57 -11.84 1.74
C ILE A 45 -16.80 -11.53 2.59
N ALA A 46 -17.66 -10.64 2.08
CA ALA A 46 -18.96 -10.31 2.70
C ALA A 46 -20.10 -10.92 1.88
N ARG A 47 -20.89 -11.78 2.49
CA ARG A 47 -22.02 -12.46 1.86
C ARG A 47 -23.33 -11.95 2.43
N LYS A 48 -24.19 -11.47 1.57
CA LYS A 48 -25.54 -11.05 1.94
C LYS A 48 -26.59 -11.82 1.16
N LYS A 49 -27.50 -12.47 1.87
CA LYS A 49 -28.59 -13.19 1.24
C LYS A 49 -29.58 -12.21 0.61
N GLY A 50 -29.88 -12.42 -0.67
CA GLY A 50 -30.87 -11.64 -1.38
C GLY A 50 -32.30 -11.93 -0.91
N ARG A 51 -33.22 -11.01 -1.15
CA ARG A 51 -34.64 -11.17 -0.77
C ARG A 51 -35.36 -12.19 -1.63
N LYS A 52 -35.08 -12.24 -2.93
CA LYS A 52 -35.74 -13.12 -3.91
C LYS A 52 -34.72 -13.49 -5.01
N GLY A 53 -34.82 -14.71 -5.52
CA GLY A 53 -34.17 -15.13 -6.75
C GLY A 53 -32.97 -16.06 -6.55
N SER A 54 -32.61 -16.72 -7.66
CA SER A 54 -31.52 -17.68 -7.74
C SER A 54 -30.20 -17.06 -8.24
N LYS A 55 -30.22 -15.80 -8.65
CA LYS A 55 -29.05 -15.12 -9.19
C LYS A 55 -28.09 -14.71 -8.08
N LYS A 56 -26.80 -15.00 -8.30
CA LYS A 56 -25.70 -14.53 -7.45
C LYS A 56 -24.99 -13.40 -8.19
N VAL A 57 -24.72 -12.30 -7.47
CA VAL A 57 -23.94 -11.17 -7.96
C VAL A 57 -22.71 -11.07 -7.10
N MET A 58 -21.54 -10.91 -7.70
CA MET A 58 -20.28 -10.64 -7.02
C MET A 58 -19.80 -9.25 -7.42
N VAL A 59 -19.46 -8.45 -6.42
CA VAL A 59 -18.74 -7.17 -6.59
C VAL A 59 -17.35 -7.36 -6.00
N ALA A 60 -16.33 -7.01 -6.76
CA ALA A 60 -14.94 -7.15 -6.32
C ALA A 60 -14.21 -5.81 -6.45
N ALA A 61 -13.37 -5.52 -5.48
CA ALA A 61 -12.45 -4.39 -5.48
C ALA A 61 -11.17 -4.79 -4.77
N HIS A 62 -10.04 -4.21 -5.14
CA HIS A 62 -8.78 -4.41 -4.41
C HIS A 62 -8.70 -3.47 -3.21
N MET A 63 -7.87 -3.82 -2.22
CA MET A 63 -7.64 -3.02 -1.01
C MET A 63 -6.17 -2.59 -0.86
N ASP A 64 -5.30 -3.04 -1.76
CA ASP A 64 -3.90 -2.69 -1.72
C ASP A 64 -3.60 -1.39 -2.46
N GLU A 65 -2.48 -0.79 -2.12
CA GLU A 65 -1.93 0.39 -2.76
C GLU A 65 -0.46 0.18 -3.14
N ILE A 66 0.05 1.04 -4.01
CA ILE A 66 1.47 1.09 -4.35
C ILE A 66 2.28 1.61 -3.17
N GLY A 67 3.53 1.18 -3.06
CA GLY A 67 4.41 1.65 -2.00
C GLY A 67 5.83 1.12 -2.11
N PHE A 68 6.49 0.97 -0.97
CA PHE A 68 7.88 0.56 -0.91
C PHE A 68 8.09 -0.50 0.16
N ILE A 69 9.04 -1.39 -0.09
CA ILE A 69 9.53 -2.34 0.91
C ILE A 69 11.01 -2.08 1.20
N ILE A 70 11.38 -1.94 2.46
CA ILE A 70 12.77 -1.77 2.87
C ILE A 70 13.51 -3.07 2.60
N SER A 71 14.60 -2.99 1.83
CA SER A 71 15.44 -4.12 1.48
C SER A 71 16.68 -4.24 2.37
N SER A 72 17.24 -3.12 2.83
CA SER A 72 18.36 -3.09 3.74
C SER A 72 18.52 -1.73 4.42
N ILE A 73 19.34 -1.69 5.47
CA ILE A 73 19.75 -0.48 6.16
C ILE A 73 21.28 -0.38 6.01
N SER A 74 21.75 0.74 5.50
CA SER A 74 23.19 1.00 5.35
C SER A 74 23.81 1.39 6.68
N GLU A 75 25.15 1.27 6.81
CA GLU A 75 25.90 1.62 8.03
C GLU A 75 25.70 3.09 8.47
N ASN A 76 25.47 3.98 7.52
CA ASN A 76 25.16 5.39 7.77
C ASN A 76 23.68 5.65 8.10
N GLY A 77 22.87 4.59 8.31
CA GLY A 77 21.47 4.68 8.66
C GLY A 77 20.51 4.94 7.49
N MET A 78 20.99 5.03 6.26
CA MET A 78 20.11 5.18 5.09
C MET A 78 19.38 3.87 4.77
N LEU A 79 18.11 4.00 4.39
CA LEU A 79 17.27 2.86 4.01
C LEU A 79 17.31 2.66 2.51
N LYS A 80 17.62 1.44 2.08
CA LYS A 80 17.40 1.00 0.70
C LYS A 80 16.04 0.35 0.61
N PHE A 81 15.34 0.59 -0.49
CA PHE A 81 13.99 0.07 -0.68
C PHE A 81 13.78 -0.45 -2.11
N LYS A 82 12.75 -1.25 -2.27
CA LYS A 82 12.23 -1.68 -3.57
C LYS A 82 10.82 -1.15 -3.75
N VAL A 83 10.46 -0.85 -4.98
CA VAL A 83 9.10 -0.43 -5.34
C VAL A 83 8.16 -1.63 -5.28
N VAL A 84 6.98 -1.42 -4.74
CA VAL A 84 5.87 -2.36 -4.76
C VAL A 84 4.75 -1.73 -5.60
N GLY A 85 4.40 -2.37 -6.70
CA GLY A 85 3.44 -1.83 -7.67
C GLY A 85 4.07 -0.93 -8.73
N GLY A 86 3.22 -0.30 -9.54
CA GLY A 86 3.63 0.52 -10.68
C GLY A 86 3.91 1.97 -10.29
N ILE A 87 5.13 2.28 -9.87
CA ILE A 87 5.55 3.65 -9.55
C ILE A 87 6.60 4.12 -10.56
N ASP A 88 6.40 5.28 -11.15
CA ASP A 88 7.41 5.92 -11.99
C ASP A 88 8.55 6.45 -11.11
N GLN A 89 9.71 5.82 -11.22
CA GLN A 89 10.87 6.15 -10.39
C GLN A 89 11.37 7.59 -10.58
N ARG A 90 11.09 8.21 -11.73
CA ARG A 90 11.50 9.59 -12.03
C ARG A 90 10.85 10.61 -11.12
N ILE A 91 9.68 10.30 -10.57
CA ILE A 91 8.95 11.22 -9.67
C ILE A 91 9.30 11.04 -8.19
N LEU A 92 10.12 10.05 -7.85
CA LEU A 92 10.38 9.68 -6.45
C LEU A 92 11.27 10.67 -5.71
N LEU A 93 12.17 11.34 -6.40
CA LEU A 93 13.11 12.27 -5.79
C LEU A 93 12.40 13.34 -4.96
N SER A 94 12.89 13.55 -3.75
CA SER A 94 12.35 14.52 -2.77
C SER A 94 10.91 14.23 -2.28
N LYS A 95 10.34 13.06 -2.60
CA LYS A 95 9.04 12.66 -2.05
C LYS A 95 9.17 12.34 -0.56
N ARG A 96 8.21 12.83 0.20
CA ARG A 96 8.02 12.44 1.60
C ARG A 96 7.32 11.11 1.67
N VAL A 97 7.78 10.26 2.57
CA VAL A 97 7.25 8.93 2.82
C VAL A 97 7.05 8.72 4.32
N LEU A 98 6.19 7.78 4.67
CA LEU A 98 5.99 7.31 6.03
C LEU A 98 6.58 5.90 6.15
N ILE A 99 7.43 5.69 7.15
CA ILE A 99 8.24 4.48 7.26
C ILE A 99 7.81 3.67 8.49
N GLY A 100 7.50 2.40 8.24
CA GLY A 100 7.17 1.42 9.27
C GLY A 100 5.87 1.72 10.01
N LYS A 101 5.58 0.90 11.02
CA LYS A 101 4.33 0.97 11.80
C LYS A 101 4.15 2.30 12.53
N ASN A 102 5.25 2.92 12.93
CA ASN A 102 5.22 4.20 13.66
C ASN A 102 5.10 5.41 12.73
N ARG A 103 4.97 5.19 11.42
CA ARG A 103 4.84 6.24 10.40
C ARG A 103 5.92 7.33 10.52
N VAL A 104 7.16 6.91 10.73
CA VAL A 104 8.29 7.82 10.84
C VAL A 104 8.46 8.56 9.51
N PRO A 105 8.47 9.90 9.50
CA PRO A 105 8.63 10.66 8.26
C PRO A 105 10.04 10.48 7.69
N GLY A 106 10.09 10.26 6.38
CA GLY A 106 11.33 10.16 5.62
C GLY A 106 11.23 10.95 4.31
N ILE A 107 12.38 11.12 3.67
CA ILE A 107 12.49 11.75 2.35
C ILE A 107 13.30 10.83 1.44
N ILE A 108 12.81 10.61 0.24
CA ILE A 108 13.54 9.86 -0.78
C ILE A 108 14.62 10.75 -1.35
N GLY A 109 15.87 10.34 -1.15
CA GLY A 109 17.07 10.99 -1.67
C GLY A 109 17.68 10.20 -2.81
N VAL A 110 18.52 10.89 -3.59
CA VAL A 110 19.41 10.29 -4.58
C VAL A 110 20.79 10.89 -4.40
N LYS A 111 21.83 10.13 -4.74
CA LYS A 111 23.19 10.63 -4.77
C LYS A 111 23.26 11.84 -5.72
N ALA A 112 23.73 12.98 -5.23
CA ALA A 112 23.79 14.21 -6.02
C ALA A 112 24.62 14.00 -7.31
N ILE A 113 24.17 14.57 -8.42
CA ILE A 113 24.75 14.35 -9.77
C ILE A 113 26.27 14.60 -9.79
N HIS A 114 26.74 15.63 -9.08
CA HIS A 114 28.19 15.94 -9.00
C HIS A 114 29.01 14.93 -8.19
N LEU A 115 28.35 14.09 -7.39
CA LEU A 115 28.99 13.00 -6.64
C LEU A 115 28.84 11.64 -7.33
N GLN A 116 28.07 11.58 -8.43
CA GLN A 116 27.86 10.34 -9.19
C GLN A 116 28.98 10.13 -10.19
N GLU A 117 29.44 8.88 -10.31
CA GLU A 117 30.33 8.48 -11.38
C GLU A 117 29.63 8.51 -12.76
N PRO A 118 30.38 8.68 -13.89
CA PRO A 118 29.79 8.76 -15.22
C PRO A 118 28.84 7.59 -15.56
N LYS A 119 29.13 6.40 -15.05
CA LYS A 119 28.30 5.20 -15.23
C LYS A 119 26.99 5.28 -14.44
N GLU A 120 27.00 5.89 -13.26
CA GLU A 120 25.82 6.05 -12.39
C GLU A 120 24.81 7.07 -12.96
N ARG A 121 25.29 8.08 -13.69
CA ARG A 121 24.45 9.14 -14.27
C ARG A 121 23.48 8.65 -15.35
N ASN A 122 23.84 7.57 -16.04
CA ASN A 122 23.07 7.00 -17.13
C ASN A 122 22.20 5.79 -16.69
N THR A 123 22.31 5.38 -15.44
CA THR A 123 21.43 4.34 -14.90
C THR A 123 20.18 4.98 -14.31
N VAL A 124 19.02 4.45 -14.68
CA VAL A 124 17.78 4.66 -13.93
C VAL A 124 18.06 4.38 -12.47
N ILE A 125 17.58 5.22 -11.56
CA ILE A 125 17.80 5.13 -10.10
C ILE A 125 17.76 3.65 -9.68
N ASN A 126 18.95 3.04 -9.53
CA ASN A 126 19.07 1.68 -9.01
C ASN A 126 18.79 1.76 -7.50
N GLN A 127 17.71 1.14 -7.13
CA GLN A 127 17.23 0.99 -5.75
C GLN A 127 17.96 -0.16 -5.05
#